data_e67a9f127af1b58ba9408f2b4b18c116
#
_entry.id   e67a9f127af1b58ba9408f2b4b18c116
#
_cell.length_a   1.000
_cell.length_b   1.000
_cell.length_c   1.000
_cell.angle_alpha   90.00
_cell.angle_beta   90.00
_cell.angle_gamma   90.00
#
_symmetry.space_group_name_H-M   'P 1'
#
loop_
_entity.id
_entity.type
_entity.pdbx_description
1 polymer ?
#
loop_
_entity_poly.entity_id
_entity_poly.type
_entity_poly.pdbx_seq_one_letter_code
_entity_poly.pdbx_strand_id
1 'polypeptide(L)'
;PCLLKDTMQISSFYQGGFHLGHSAMMINEGLPNFVVNQMKSKYSLNDRKVGILGMAFKANVDDIRDSLSFRLSKILKFSGANVMCSDEFACSSDFVSKEEIIANCETVIIAAPHSAYKDIKYPNNVDLIDIWKITQ
;
A
#
# COMPACT_ATOMS: atom_id res chain seq x y z
N PRO A 1 -6.56 8.67 -10.09
CA PRO A 1 -5.23 9.10 -10.56
C PRO A 1 -5.22 10.52 -11.10
N CYS A 2 -6.27 10.97 -11.85
CA CYS A 2 -6.28 12.31 -12.45
C CYS A 2 -6.13 13.45 -11.43
N LEU A 3 -6.82 13.36 -10.30
CA LEU A 3 -6.87 14.45 -9.30
C LEU A 3 -5.49 14.79 -8.70
N LEU A 4 -4.67 13.80 -8.41
CA LEU A 4 -3.31 14.00 -7.90
C LEU A 4 -2.42 14.63 -8.97
N LYS A 5 -2.52 14.16 -10.20
CA LYS A 5 -1.77 14.65 -11.34
C LYS A 5 -2.13 16.11 -11.67
N ASP A 6 -3.42 16.43 -11.63
CA ASP A 6 -3.92 17.80 -11.84
C ASP A 6 -3.46 18.73 -10.71
N THR A 7 -3.46 18.26 -9.46
CA THR A 7 -2.93 19.01 -8.32
C THR A 7 -1.43 19.29 -8.46
N MET A 8 -0.65 18.32 -8.96
CA MET A 8 0.77 18.50 -9.27
C MET A 8 0.98 19.57 -10.35
N GLN A 9 0.20 19.53 -11.42
CA GLN A 9 0.26 20.50 -12.50
C GLN A 9 -0.10 21.90 -12.02
N ILE A 10 -1.18 22.05 -11.27
CA ILE A 10 -1.59 23.33 -10.70
C ILE A 10 -0.48 23.90 -9.78
N SER A 11 0.10 23.06 -8.94
CA SER A 11 1.21 23.44 -8.05
C SER A 11 2.42 23.94 -8.84
N SER A 12 2.72 23.31 -9.96
CA SER A 12 3.81 23.68 -10.87
C SER A 12 3.54 25.00 -11.59
N PHE A 13 2.31 25.21 -12.06
CA PHE A 13 1.92 26.43 -12.78
C PHE A 13 1.86 27.67 -11.88
N TYR A 14 1.50 27.50 -10.62
CA TYR A 14 1.26 28.63 -9.71
C TYR A 14 2.53 29.16 -9.03
N GLN A 15 3.71 28.84 -9.55
CA GLN A 15 5.03 29.37 -9.12
C GLN A 15 5.18 29.50 -7.57
N GLY A 16 4.69 28.49 -6.85
CA GLY A 16 4.78 28.43 -5.38
C GLY A 16 3.59 29.02 -4.61
N GLY A 17 2.56 29.56 -5.27
CA GLY A 17 1.36 30.08 -4.59
C GLY A 17 0.37 29.05 -4.10
N PHE A 18 0.49 27.77 -4.55
CA PHE A 18 -0.43 26.68 -4.19
C PHE A 18 0.15 25.76 -3.10
N HIS A 19 0.61 26.33 -2.00
CA HIS A 19 1.29 25.61 -0.92
C HIS A 19 0.43 24.49 -0.31
N LEU A 20 -0.85 24.74 -0.08
CA LEU A 20 -1.75 23.75 0.54
C LEU A 20 -1.88 22.49 -0.32
N GLY A 21 -2.14 22.65 -1.62
CA GLY A 21 -2.27 21.52 -2.53
C GLY A 21 -0.94 20.78 -2.73
N HIS A 22 0.16 21.51 -2.83
CA HIS A 22 1.49 20.91 -2.88
C HIS A 22 1.78 20.08 -1.63
N SER A 23 1.54 20.62 -0.45
CA SER A 23 1.75 19.93 0.82
C SER A 23 0.87 18.69 0.96
N ALA A 24 -0.41 18.79 0.59
CA ALA A 24 -1.34 17.65 0.60
C ALA A 24 -0.85 16.51 -0.31
N MET A 25 -0.38 16.87 -1.49
CA MET A 25 0.20 15.90 -2.43
C MET A 25 1.46 15.24 -1.86
N MET A 26 2.38 16.01 -1.28
CA MET A 26 3.61 15.49 -0.67
C MET A 26 3.32 14.54 0.49
N ILE A 27 2.30 14.84 1.30
CA ILE A 27 1.84 13.95 2.38
C ILE A 27 1.33 12.64 1.80
N ASN A 28 0.45 12.70 0.79
CA ASN A 28 -0.07 11.50 0.14
C ASN A 28 1.04 10.63 -0.45
N GLU A 29 1.96 11.24 -1.20
CA GLU A 29 3.12 10.56 -1.77
C GLU A 29 4.07 9.97 -0.72
N GLY A 30 4.09 10.54 0.47
CA GLY A 30 4.87 10.10 1.63
C GLY A 30 4.27 8.95 2.43
N LEU A 31 2.97 8.61 2.24
CA LEU A 31 2.29 7.56 3.02
C LEU A 31 3.00 6.21 3.02
N PRO A 32 3.52 5.68 1.90
CA PRO A 32 4.27 4.43 1.92
C PRO A 32 5.50 4.48 2.83
N ASN A 33 6.25 5.59 2.82
CA ASN A 33 7.40 5.78 3.71
C ASN A 33 6.97 5.81 5.17
N PHE A 34 5.85 6.48 5.47
CA PHE A 34 5.30 6.53 6.83
C PHE A 34 4.97 5.12 7.34
N VAL A 35 4.27 4.29 6.55
CA VAL A 35 3.94 2.91 6.92
C VAL A 35 5.21 2.10 7.18
N VAL A 36 6.19 2.16 6.27
CA VAL A 36 7.45 1.42 6.44
C VAL A 36 8.23 1.88 7.66
N ASN A 37 8.26 3.18 7.95
CA ASN A 37 8.92 3.71 9.15
C ASN A 37 8.24 3.23 10.44
N GLN A 38 6.90 3.15 10.46
CA GLN A 38 6.15 2.57 11.58
C GLN A 38 6.49 1.08 11.78
N MET A 39 6.66 0.33 10.69
CA MET A 39 7.09 -1.07 10.77
C MET A 39 8.52 -1.18 11.35
N LYS A 40 9.45 -0.38 10.83
CA LYS A 40 10.86 -0.36 11.29
C LYS A 40 11.01 0.01 12.77
N SER A 41 10.09 0.76 13.33
CA SER A 41 10.11 1.07 14.78
C SER A 41 9.70 -0.12 15.66
N LYS A 42 9.02 -1.12 15.09
CA LYS A 42 8.55 -2.31 15.81
C LYS A 42 9.48 -3.51 15.64
N TYR A 43 10.06 -3.70 14.45
CA TYR A 43 10.85 -4.89 14.13
C TYR A 43 11.80 -4.67 12.93
N SER A 44 12.77 -5.55 12.77
CA SER A 44 13.62 -5.60 11.57
C SER A 44 12.81 -6.05 10.36
N LEU A 45 13.04 -5.40 9.23
CA LEU A 45 12.44 -5.81 7.95
C LEU A 45 13.33 -6.79 7.16
N ASN A 46 14.59 -6.95 7.56
CA ASN A 46 15.51 -7.84 6.85
C ASN A 46 15.01 -9.28 6.88
N ASP A 47 14.85 -9.88 5.70
CA ASP A 47 14.34 -11.23 5.44
C ASP A 47 12.89 -11.46 5.90
N ARG A 48 12.21 -10.43 6.45
CA ARG A 48 10.81 -10.55 6.89
C ARG A 48 9.88 -10.75 5.70
N LYS A 49 8.98 -11.73 5.81
CA LYS A 49 7.95 -12.01 4.80
C LYS A 49 6.77 -11.06 4.99
N VAL A 50 6.56 -10.19 4.02
CA VAL A 50 5.51 -9.16 4.04
C VAL A 50 4.57 -9.35 2.87
N GLY A 51 3.28 -9.50 3.14
CA GLY A 51 2.22 -9.56 2.14
C GLY A 51 1.53 -8.21 1.98
N ILE A 52 1.25 -7.80 0.75
CA ILE A 52 0.45 -6.62 0.43
C ILE A 52 -0.84 -7.08 -0.23
N LEU A 53 -1.98 -6.78 0.38
CA LEU A 53 -3.31 -7.00 -0.15
C LEU A 53 -3.88 -5.68 -0.69
N GLY A 54 -4.20 -5.66 -1.99
CA GLY A 54 -4.71 -4.49 -2.68
C GLY A 54 -3.61 -3.68 -3.36
N MET A 55 -3.41 -3.98 -4.64
CA MET A 55 -2.47 -3.28 -5.51
C MET A 55 -3.16 -2.23 -6.39
N ALA A 56 -4.50 -2.22 -6.40
CA ALA A 56 -5.30 -1.24 -7.12
C ALA A 56 -5.23 0.16 -6.48
N PHE A 57 -5.56 1.18 -7.27
CA PHE A 57 -5.56 2.59 -6.84
C PHE A 57 -6.61 2.89 -5.77
N LYS A 58 -7.77 2.21 -5.82
CA LYS A 58 -8.88 2.37 -4.87
C LYS A 58 -9.68 1.08 -4.71
N ALA A 59 -10.63 1.09 -3.78
CA ALA A 59 -11.49 -0.05 -3.50
C ALA A 59 -12.26 -0.56 -4.74
N ASN A 60 -12.33 -1.88 -4.89
CA ASN A 60 -13.21 -2.60 -5.82
C ASN A 60 -13.06 -2.19 -7.29
N VAL A 61 -11.84 -1.90 -7.72
CA VAL A 61 -11.48 -1.63 -9.11
C VAL A 61 -10.20 -2.37 -9.50
N ASP A 62 -9.99 -2.56 -10.79
CA ASP A 62 -8.81 -3.18 -11.39
C ASP A 62 -7.72 -2.18 -11.82
N ASP A 63 -7.95 -0.87 -11.60
CA ASP A 63 -7.01 0.19 -12.00
C ASP A 63 -5.82 0.26 -11.04
N ILE A 64 -4.66 -0.18 -11.51
CA ILE A 64 -3.40 -0.18 -10.76
C ILE A 64 -2.53 1.06 -11.03
N ARG A 65 -2.94 1.95 -11.93
CA ARG A 65 -2.15 3.12 -12.32
C ARG A 65 -2.00 4.08 -11.15
N ASP A 66 -0.76 4.54 -10.93
CA ASP A 66 -0.39 5.46 -9.85
C ASP A 66 -0.75 4.98 -8.43
N SER A 67 -0.98 3.67 -8.25
CA SER A 67 -1.24 3.11 -6.92
C SER A 67 0.02 3.18 -6.05
N LEU A 68 -0.14 3.72 -4.85
CA LEU A 68 0.92 3.81 -3.84
C LEU A 68 1.37 2.43 -3.31
N SER A 69 0.58 1.38 -3.52
CA SER A 69 0.93 0.00 -3.14
C SER A 69 2.20 -0.49 -3.85
N PHE A 70 2.42 -0.09 -5.11
CA PHE A 70 3.67 -0.41 -5.81
C PHE A 70 4.88 0.30 -5.21
N ARG A 71 4.72 1.56 -4.79
CA ARG A 71 5.77 2.28 -4.08
C ARG A 71 6.07 1.65 -2.73
N LEU A 72 5.04 1.28 -1.99
CA LEU A 72 5.15 0.54 -0.73
C LEU A 72 5.95 -0.75 -0.90
N SER A 73 5.60 -1.57 -1.90
CA SER A 73 6.32 -2.80 -2.23
C SER A 73 7.81 -2.54 -2.51
N LYS A 74 8.13 -1.51 -3.31
CA LYS A 74 9.51 -1.15 -3.62
C LYS A 74 10.31 -0.74 -2.38
N ILE A 75 9.73 0.07 -1.50
CA ILE A 75 10.39 0.54 -0.27
C ILE A 75 10.64 -0.62 0.69
N LEU A 76 9.67 -1.54 0.83
CA LEU A 76 9.81 -2.74 1.65
C LEU A 76 10.94 -3.65 1.12
N LYS A 77 10.95 -3.93 -0.18
CA LYS A 77 12.02 -4.71 -0.83
C LYS A 77 13.39 -4.05 -0.64
N PHE A 78 13.47 -2.74 -0.83
CA PHE A 78 14.71 -1.98 -0.59
C PHE A 78 15.16 -2.04 0.88
N SER A 79 14.23 -2.19 1.80
CA SER A 79 14.49 -2.36 3.24
C SER A 79 14.82 -3.80 3.65
N GLY A 80 14.99 -4.71 2.69
CA GLY A 80 15.38 -6.10 2.90
C GLY A 80 14.23 -7.09 3.11
N ALA A 81 12.96 -6.65 2.98
CA ALA A 81 11.81 -7.54 3.13
C ALA A 81 11.58 -8.42 1.89
N ASN A 82 11.09 -9.64 2.12
CA ASN A 82 10.57 -10.54 1.10
C ASN A 82 9.09 -10.23 0.87
N VAL A 83 8.76 -9.53 -0.22
CA VAL A 83 7.42 -8.98 -0.45
C VAL A 83 6.64 -9.80 -1.46
N MET A 84 5.44 -10.21 -1.08
CA MET A 84 4.42 -10.82 -1.91
C MET A 84 3.25 -9.84 -2.11
N CYS A 85 2.67 -9.79 -3.30
CA CYS A 85 1.58 -8.88 -3.63
C CYS A 85 0.37 -9.66 -4.14
N SER A 86 -0.83 -9.20 -3.78
CA SER A 86 -2.11 -9.75 -4.24
C SER A 86 -3.12 -8.64 -4.48
N ASP A 87 -4.03 -8.90 -5.42
CA ASP A 87 -5.21 -8.05 -5.63
C ASP A 87 -6.39 -8.90 -6.07
N GLU A 88 -7.62 -8.55 -5.63
CA GLU A 88 -8.84 -9.30 -5.96
C GLU A 88 -9.41 -8.94 -7.32
N PHE A 89 -9.11 -7.76 -7.83
CA PHE A 89 -9.70 -7.21 -9.04
C PHE A 89 -8.67 -7.05 -10.17
N ALA A 90 -7.44 -6.68 -9.81
CA ALA A 90 -6.37 -6.50 -10.78
C ALA A 90 -5.56 -7.79 -10.93
N CYS A 91 -5.17 -8.09 -12.17
CA CYS A 91 -4.35 -9.26 -12.51
C CYS A 91 -2.94 -8.84 -12.93
N SER A 92 -1.94 -9.55 -12.41
CA SER A 92 -0.54 -9.46 -12.84
C SER A 92 0.12 -10.82 -12.68
N SER A 93 1.11 -11.13 -13.53
CA SER A 93 1.93 -12.35 -13.40
C SER A 93 2.68 -12.43 -12.08
N ASP A 94 2.92 -11.28 -11.44
CA ASP A 94 3.70 -11.18 -10.19
C ASP A 94 2.81 -11.23 -8.93
N PHE A 95 1.48 -11.34 -9.10
CA PHE A 95 0.55 -11.44 -7.99
C PHE A 95 0.30 -12.90 -7.63
N VAL A 96 0.26 -13.15 -6.33
CA VAL A 96 -0.13 -14.45 -5.75
C VAL A 96 -1.54 -14.38 -5.17
N SER A 97 -2.09 -15.49 -4.75
CA SER A 97 -3.40 -15.49 -4.08
C SER A 97 -3.32 -14.86 -2.69
N LYS A 98 -4.43 -14.31 -2.20
CA LYS A 98 -4.49 -13.77 -0.84
C LYS A 98 -4.28 -14.87 0.21
N GLU A 99 -4.76 -16.07 -0.08
CA GLU A 99 -4.59 -17.25 0.78
C GLU A 99 -3.12 -17.60 0.95
N GLU A 100 -2.35 -17.52 -0.13
CA GLU A 100 -0.91 -17.75 -0.11
C GLU A 100 -0.19 -16.70 0.73
N ILE A 101 -0.58 -15.42 0.63
CA ILE A 101 -0.06 -14.35 1.48
C ILE A 101 -0.34 -14.62 2.96
N ILE A 102 -1.60 -14.92 3.29
CA ILE A 102 -2.02 -15.15 4.68
C ILE A 102 -1.32 -16.36 5.30
N ALA A 103 -1.06 -17.38 4.50
CA ALA A 103 -0.39 -18.60 4.97
C ALA A 103 1.12 -18.44 5.16
N ASN A 104 1.77 -17.58 4.37
CA ASN A 104 3.24 -17.54 4.30
C ASN A 104 3.88 -16.27 4.86
N CYS A 105 3.11 -15.19 5.06
CA CYS A 105 3.66 -13.91 5.50
C CYS A 105 3.55 -13.72 7.01
N GLU A 106 4.56 -13.10 7.61
CA GLU A 106 4.60 -12.70 9.01
C GLU A 106 3.85 -11.38 9.26
N THR A 107 3.81 -10.54 8.23
CA THR A 107 3.08 -9.27 8.24
C THR A 107 2.21 -9.19 6.99
N VAL A 108 0.96 -8.78 7.16
CA VAL A 108 0.03 -8.53 6.06
C VAL A 108 -0.43 -7.07 6.12
N ILE A 109 -0.34 -6.37 5.01
CA ILE A 109 -0.74 -4.97 4.88
C ILE A 109 -1.94 -4.89 3.95
N ILE A 110 -3.06 -4.31 4.42
CA ILE A 110 -4.19 -3.97 3.57
C ILE A 110 -3.93 -2.58 3.00
N ALA A 111 -3.49 -2.52 1.73
CA ALA A 111 -3.07 -1.30 1.07
C ALA A 111 -4.17 -0.67 0.19
N ALA A 112 -5.14 -1.46 -0.28
CA ALA A 112 -6.38 -0.96 -0.88
C ALA A 112 -7.60 -1.58 -0.17
N PRO A 113 -8.66 -0.78 0.14
CA PRO A 113 -9.77 -1.23 0.97
C PRO A 113 -10.82 -2.00 0.15
N HIS A 114 -10.43 -3.10 -0.48
CA HIS A 114 -11.37 -3.97 -1.17
C HIS A 114 -12.34 -4.62 -0.19
N SER A 115 -13.62 -4.67 -0.54
CA SER A 115 -14.65 -5.30 0.28
C SER A 115 -14.36 -6.78 0.58
N ALA A 116 -13.66 -7.45 -0.32
CA ALA A 116 -13.25 -8.85 -0.18
C ALA A 116 -12.26 -9.10 0.98
N TYR A 117 -11.63 -8.06 1.52
CA TYR A 117 -10.69 -8.20 2.65
C TYR A 117 -11.33 -7.98 4.01
N LYS A 118 -12.59 -7.50 4.07
CA LYS A 118 -13.27 -7.09 5.30
C LYS A 118 -13.48 -8.26 6.27
N ASP A 119 -13.91 -9.41 5.75
CA ASP A 119 -14.32 -10.56 6.56
C ASP A 119 -13.26 -11.67 6.65
N ILE A 120 -12.02 -11.37 6.23
CA ILE A 120 -10.92 -12.32 6.31
C ILE A 120 -10.50 -12.52 7.76
N LYS A 121 -10.41 -13.78 8.17
CA LYS A 121 -9.82 -14.15 9.46
C LYS A 121 -8.30 -14.30 9.31
N TYR A 122 -7.56 -13.43 9.94
CA TYR A 122 -6.10 -13.51 9.98
C TYR A 122 -5.64 -14.35 11.15
N PRO A 123 -4.64 -15.24 10.98
CA PRO A 123 -4.06 -15.99 12.08
C PRO A 123 -3.44 -15.06 13.14
N ASN A 124 -3.50 -15.46 14.42
CA ASN A 124 -2.97 -14.66 15.53
C ASN A 124 -1.46 -14.37 15.46
N ASN A 125 -0.72 -15.16 14.70
CA ASN A 125 0.71 -14.99 14.49
C ASN A 125 1.05 -14.05 13.34
N VAL A 126 0.06 -13.52 12.63
CA VAL A 126 0.22 -12.55 11.54
C VAL A 126 0.04 -11.14 12.11
N ASP A 127 1.03 -10.28 11.89
CA ASP A 127 0.92 -8.85 12.21
C ASP A 127 0.13 -8.14 11.10
N LEU A 128 -1.13 -7.81 11.39
CA LEU A 128 -2.01 -7.13 10.43
C LEU A 128 -1.86 -5.62 10.52
N ILE A 129 -1.52 -4.99 9.42
CA ILE A 129 -1.50 -3.54 9.22
C ILE A 129 -2.67 -3.14 8.32
N ASP A 130 -3.80 -2.84 8.93
CA ASP A 130 -4.97 -2.34 8.22
C ASP A 130 -4.93 -0.81 8.14
N ILE A 131 -4.41 -0.29 7.02
CA ILE A 131 -4.27 1.15 6.78
C ILE A 131 -5.63 1.85 6.75
N TRP A 132 -6.67 1.14 6.34
CA TRP A 132 -8.01 1.68 6.07
C TRP A 132 -9.03 1.38 7.16
N LYS A 133 -8.66 0.56 8.15
CA LYS A 133 -9.53 0.10 9.24
C LYS A 133 -10.83 -0.56 8.76
N ILE A 134 -10.73 -1.40 7.73
CA ILE A 134 -11.89 -2.12 7.17
C ILE A 134 -12.20 -3.42 7.87
N THR A 135 -11.26 -3.96 8.67
CA THR A 135 -11.40 -5.23 9.41
C THR A 135 -11.88 -5.05 10.85
N GLN A 136 -12.22 -3.81 11.23
CA GLN A 136 -12.71 -3.45 12.59
C GLN A 136 -14.22 -3.38 12.65
#